data_cc4a7eab9c5ce56397afde4aaa661844
#
_entry.id   cc4a7eab9c5ce56397afde4aaa661844
#
_cell.length_a   1.000
_cell.length_b   1.000
_cell.length_c   1.000
_cell.angle_alpha   90.00
_cell.angle_beta   90.00
_cell.angle_gamma   90.00
#
_symmetry.space_group_name_H-M   'P 1'
#
loop_
_entity.id
_entity.type
_entity.pdbx_description
1 polymer ?
#
loop_
_entity_poly.entity_id
_entity_poly.type
_entity_poly.pdbx_seq_one_letter_code
_entity_poly.pdbx_strand_id
1 'polypeptide(L)'
;MRERVIETTQITKTYGKVLALDHVDICVKRGDIYGLIGDNGAGKSTLLKLLAGHSAASTGEIRLFGEQGEKELQRARRRSGVMIEQPGFFGNLTVENNMEYYRIQKGVPGKEKVEEMLRMTGIWEKRKCR
;
A
#
# COMPACT_ATOMS: atom_id res chain seq x y z
N MET A 1 21.17 -2.45 -13.70
CA MET A 1 20.83 -1.84 -12.39
C MET A 1 19.33 -1.98 -12.14
N ARG A 2 18.93 -2.47 -10.97
CA ARG A 2 17.50 -2.65 -10.67
C ARG A 2 16.83 -1.31 -10.40
N GLU A 3 15.61 -1.17 -10.87
CA GLU A 3 14.78 0.00 -10.67
C GLU A 3 14.46 0.20 -9.18
N ARG A 4 14.53 1.44 -8.71
CA ARG A 4 14.09 1.81 -7.36
C ARG A 4 12.58 2.01 -7.40
N VAL A 5 11.86 1.19 -6.65
CA VAL A 5 10.39 1.23 -6.65
C VAL A 5 9.82 2.00 -5.46
N ILE A 6 10.53 2.02 -4.34
CA ILE A 6 10.16 2.82 -3.16
C ILE A 6 11.40 3.53 -2.65
N GLU A 7 11.31 4.84 -2.48
CA GLU A 7 12.37 5.64 -1.87
C GLU A 7 11.74 6.64 -0.90
N THR A 8 12.33 6.77 0.27
CA THR A 8 12.02 7.89 1.16
C THR A 8 13.31 8.63 1.49
N THR A 9 13.21 9.94 1.60
CA THR A 9 14.32 10.81 1.95
C THR A 9 13.93 11.65 3.15
N GLN A 10 14.58 11.40 4.29
CA GLN A 10 14.39 12.15 5.54
C GLN A 10 12.92 12.25 5.95
N ILE A 11 12.15 11.17 5.79
CA ILE A 11 10.73 11.14 6.11
C ILE A 11 10.55 11.27 7.62
N THR A 12 9.79 12.28 8.00
CA THR A 12 9.47 12.57 9.39
C THR A 12 7.97 12.69 9.53
N LYS A 13 7.41 12.09 10.57
CA LYS A 13 5.98 12.19 10.89
C LYS A 13 5.79 12.41 12.37
N THR A 14 5.08 13.48 12.69
CA THR A 14 4.70 13.78 14.06
C THR A 14 3.17 13.79 14.17
N TYR A 15 2.68 13.31 15.32
CA TYR A 15 1.29 13.41 15.73
C TYR A 15 1.29 14.22 17.04
N GLY A 16 1.02 15.53 16.92
CA GLY A 16 1.15 16.41 18.06
C GLY A 16 2.58 16.40 18.61
N LYS A 17 2.77 15.89 19.82
CA LYS A 17 4.09 15.81 20.46
C LYS A 17 4.78 14.46 20.22
N VAL A 18 4.13 13.53 19.55
CA VAL A 18 4.68 12.19 19.31
C VAL A 18 5.41 12.17 17.98
N LEU A 19 6.70 11.86 18.01
CA LEU A 19 7.52 11.68 16.83
C LEU A 19 7.43 10.21 16.40
N ALA A 20 6.59 9.94 15.39
CA ALA A 20 6.35 8.58 14.92
C ALA A 20 7.44 8.09 13.96
N LEU A 21 7.94 8.98 13.11
CA LEU A 21 9.06 8.71 12.20
C LEU A 21 10.05 9.87 12.28
N ASP A 22 11.34 9.55 12.35
CA ASP A 22 12.41 10.53 12.52
C ASP A 22 13.44 10.38 11.41
N HIS A 23 13.31 11.21 10.37
CA HIS A 23 14.28 11.32 9.27
C HIS A 23 14.63 9.95 8.64
N VAL A 24 13.60 9.17 8.29
CA VAL A 24 13.77 7.80 7.80
C VAL A 24 14.10 7.80 6.31
N ASP A 25 15.17 7.11 5.95
CA ASP A 25 15.58 6.87 4.58
C ASP A 25 15.43 5.38 4.27
N ILE A 26 14.66 5.02 3.25
CA ILE A 26 14.62 3.65 2.74
C ILE A 26 14.76 3.65 1.22
N CYS A 27 15.22 2.54 0.69
CA CYS A 27 15.31 2.32 -0.74
C CYS A 27 14.99 0.85 -1.03
N VAL A 28 13.89 0.61 -1.74
CA VAL A 28 13.48 -0.72 -2.15
C VAL A 28 13.59 -0.81 -3.66
N LYS A 29 14.27 -1.82 -4.15
CA LYS A 29 14.47 -2.04 -5.58
C LYS A 29 13.55 -3.13 -6.10
N ARG A 30 13.27 -3.10 -7.39
CA ARG A 30 12.44 -4.11 -8.03
C ARG A 30 12.98 -5.51 -7.73
N GLY A 31 12.10 -6.40 -7.28
CA GLY A 31 12.44 -7.77 -6.91
C GLY A 31 12.88 -7.96 -5.47
N ASP A 32 13.02 -6.89 -4.70
CA ASP A 32 13.39 -6.98 -3.29
C ASP A 32 12.23 -7.50 -2.44
N ILE A 33 12.61 -8.24 -1.39
CA ILE A 33 11.75 -8.48 -0.23
C ILE A 33 12.40 -7.68 0.90
N TYR A 34 11.75 -6.59 1.26
CA TYR A 34 12.32 -5.61 2.21
C TYR A 34 11.62 -5.72 3.56
N GLY A 35 12.38 -6.07 4.59
CA GLY A 35 11.84 -6.23 5.94
C GLY A 35 11.97 -4.97 6.78
N LEU A 36 10.90 -4.65 7.50
CA LEU A 36 10.90 -3.60 8.52
C LEU A 36 10.83 -4.27 9.88
N ILE A 37 11.86 -4.08 10.68
CA ILE A 37 11.98 -4.70 11.99
C ILE A 37 11.98 -3.62 13.06
N GLY A 38 11.24 -3.83 14.12
CA GLY A 38 11.16 -2.91 15.25
C GLY A 38 10.05 -3.29 16.20
N ASP A 39 10.07 -2.72 17.37
CA ASP A 39 9.04 -2.93 18.39
C ASP A 39 7.72 -2.27 17.96
N ASN A 40 6.62 -2.67 18.59
CA ASN A 40 5.35 -2.00 18.42
C ASN A 40 5.51 -0.52 18.80
N GLY A 41 5.02 0.36 17.94
CA GLY A 41 5.20 1.79 18.12
C GLY A 41 6.48 2.38 17.54
N ALA A 42 7.32 1.55 16.89
CA ALA A 42 8.55 2.02 16.24
C ALA A 42 8.32 2.75 14.90
N GLY A 43 7.06 2.94 14.49
CA GLY A 43 6.73 3.69 13.28
C GLY A 43 6.52 2.83 12.03
N LYS A 44 6.56 1.50 12.13
CA LYS A 44 6.38 0.62 10.96
C LYS A 44 5.04 0.84 10.26
N SER A 45 3.94 0.82 11.01
CA SER A 45 2.60 1.06 10.47
C SER A 45 2.46 2.48 9.95
N THR A 46 3.09 3.44 10.61
CA THR A 46 3.08 4.84 10.17
C THR A 46 3.75 4.97 8.80
N LEU A 47 4.91 4.34 8.62
CA LEU A 47 5.62 4.36 7.34
C LEU A 47 4.75 3.74 6.24
N LEU A 48 4.12 2.60 6.49
CA LEU A 48 3.24 1.96 5.52
C LEU A 48 2.05 2.85 5.16
N LYS A 49 1.46 3.54 6.15
CA LYS A 49 0.35 4.48 5.90
C LYS A 49 0.78 5.65 5.03
N LEU A 50 1.98 6.17 5.23
CA LEU A 50 2.52 7.25 4.39
C LEU A 50 2.73 6.76 2.95
N LEU A 51 3.33 5.60 2.78
CA LEU A 51 3.57 5.02 1.46
C LEU A 51 2.25 4.72 0.73
N ALA A 52 1.25 4.27 1.45
CA ALA A 52 -0.08 3.97 0.90
C ALA A 52 -0.92 5.21 0.61
N GLY A 53 -0.52 6.37 1.13
CA GLY A 53 -1.28 7.60 0.95
C GLY A 53 -2.41 7.80 1.95
N HIS A 54 -2.47 7.00 3.01
CA HIS A 54 -3.48 7.15 4.07
C HIS A 54 -3.15 8.31 5.01
N SER A 55 -1.94 8.80 4.97
CA SER A 55 -1.47 9.91 5.80
C SER A 55 -0.39 10.65 5.04
N ALA A 56 -0.17 11.92 5.37
CA ALA A 56 0.88 12.73 4.77
C ALA A 56 2.06 12.88 5.72
N ALA A 57 3.27 12.90 5.17
CA ALA A 57 4.48 13.16 5.94
C ALA A 57 4.48 14.60 6.47
N SER A 58 5.07 14.79 7.65
CA SER A 58 5.29 16.15 8.16
C SER A 58 6.40 16.85 7.38
N THR A 59 7.50 16.15 7.11
CA THR A 59 8.60 16.62 6.27
C THR A 59 9.22 15.43 5.55
N GLY A 60 10.06 15.71 4.55
CA GLY A 60 10.74 14.70 3.77
C GLY A 60 10.02 14.40 2.46
N GLU A 61 10.57 13.47 1.71
CA GLU A 61 10.08 13.14 0.38
C GLU A 61 9.85 11.65 0.19
N ILE A 62 8.83 11.31 -0.60
CA ILE A 62 8.52 9.95 -1.01
C ILE A 62 8.58 9.89 -2.52
N ARG A 63 9.22 8.83 -3.05
CA ARG A 63 9.17 8.48 -4.46
C ARG A 63 8.68 7.06 -4.61
N LEU A 64 7.74 6.86 -5.51
CA LEU A 64 7.21 5.55 -5.87
C LEU A 64 7.39 5.37 -7.37
N PHE A 65 8.09 4.31 -7.78
CA PHE A 65 8.38 4.03 -9.18
C PHE A 65 9.04 5.23 -9.90
N GLY A 66 9.88 5.97 -9.16
CA GLY A 66 10.54 7.17 -9.69
C GLY A 66 9.68 8.43 -9.70
N GLU A 67 8.41 8.32 -9.35
CA GLU A 67 7.47 9.44 -9.35
C GLU A 67 7.47 10.17 -8.02
N GLN A 68 7.35 11.49 -8.08
CA GLN A 68 7.32 12.37 -6.92
C GLN A 68 6.23 13.43 -7.15
N GLY A 69 5.68 13.94 -6.07
CA GLY A 69 4.57 14.89 -6.13
C GLY A 69 3.23 14.20 -5.88
N GLU A 70 2.27 14.95 -5.38
CA GLU A 70 1.01 14.38 -4.89
C GLU A 70 0.22 13.65 -5.97
N LYS A 71 0.06 14.26 -7.14
CA LYS A 71 -0.69 13.67 -8.25
C LYS A 71 0.01 12.45 -8.82
N GLU A 72 1.32 12.54 -8.97
CA GLU A 72 2.17 11.48 -9.49
C GLU A 72 2.18 10.28 -8.54
N LEU A 73 2.31 10.53 -7.24
CA LEU A 73 2.24 9.48 -6.22
C LEU A 73 0.89 8.79 -6.19
N GLN A 74 -0.19 9.55 -6.36
CA GLN A 74 -1.53 9.00 -6.39
C GLN A 74 -1.70 8.01 -7.56
N ARG A 75 -1.16 8.35 -8.72
CA ARG A 75 -1.15 7.44 -9.87
C ARG A 75 -0.25 6.23 -9.64
N ALA A 76 0.92 6.46 -9.07
CA ALA A 76 1.88 5.38 -8.78
C ALA A 76 1.31 4.37 -7.79
N ARG A 77 0.53 4.82 -6.80
CA ARG A 77 -0.10 3.96 -5.80
C ARG A 77 -1.11 2.97 -6.40
N ARG A 78 -1.64 3.25 -7.59
CA ARG A 78 -2.51 2.29 -8.30
C ARG A 78 -1.77 1.02 -8.70
N ARG A 79 -0.45 1.09 -8.79
CA ARG A 79 0.42 -0.04 -9.13
C ARG A 79 0.82 -0.85 -7.90
N SER A 80 0.35 -0.48 -6.72
CA SER A 80 0.73 -1.15 -5.47
C SER A 80 -0.49 -1.65 -4.73
N GLY A 81 -0.31 -2.72 -3.97
CA GLY A 81 -1.29 -3.19 -3.01
C GLY A 81 -0.73 -3.00 -1.61
N VAL A 82 -1.60 -2.73 -0.65
CA VAL A 82 -1.20 -2.54 0.74
C VAL A 82 -2.19 -3.23 1.67
N MET A 83 -1.64 -3.83 2.72
CA MET A 83 -2.44 -4.36 3.81
C MET A 83 -1.76 -3.91 5.11
N ILE A 84 -2.46 -3.11 5.88
CA ILE A 84 -1.94 -2.56 7.13
C ILE A 84 -2.73 -3.18 8.28
N GLU A 85 -2.04 -3.94 9.14
CA GLU A 85 -2.58 -4.62 10.32
C GLU A 85 -3.63 -5.67 9.96
N GLN A 86 -4.83 -5.26 9.57
CA GLN A 86 -5.91 -6.16 9.20
C GLN A 86 -6.43 -5.86 7.79
N PRO A 87 -6.86 -6.88 7.04
CA PRO A 87 -7.47 -6.64 5.73
C PRO A 87 -8.77 -5.87 5.88
N GLY A 88 -8.95 -4.85 5.05
CA GLY A 88 -10.15 -4.00 5.07
C GLY A 88 -11.24 -4.57 4.19
N PHE A 89 -11.85 -5.68 4.58
CA PHE A 89 -12.95 -6.28 3.83
C PHE A 89 -14.30 -5.90 4.44
N PHE A 90 -15.30 -5.81 3.57
CA PHE A 90 -16.68 -5.54 3.97
C PHE A 90 -17.37 -6.87 4.29
N GLY A 91 -17.68 -7.10 5.56
CA GLY A 91 -18.28 -8.35 6.01
C GLY A 91 -19.69 -8.63 5.47
N ASN A 92 -20.39 -7.59 5.04
CA ASN A 92 -21.72 -7.72 4.46
C ASN A 92 -21.71 -7.95 2.94
N LEU A 93 -20.56 -7.92 2.31
CA LEU A 93 -20.41 -8.19 0.88
C LEU A 93 -19.85 -9.60 0.66
N THR A 94 -20.15 -10.16 -0.49
CA THR A 94 -19.54 -11.43 -0.91
C THR A 94 -18.05 -11.23 -1.21
N VAL A 95 -17.32 -12.32 -1.28
CA VAL A 95 -15.90 -12.30 -1.68
C VAL A 95 -15.76 -11.63 -3.05
N GLU A 96 -16.59 -12.00 -4.01
CA GLU A 96 -16.58 -11.43 -5.36
C GLU A 96 -16.82 -9.91 -5.34
N ASN A 97 -17.82 -9.46 -4.57
CA ASN A 97 -18.14 -8.03 -4.47
C ASN A 97 -17.05 -7.23 -3.75
N ASN A 98 -16.40 -7.80 -2.75
CA ASN A 98 -15.23 -7.18 -2.13
C ASN A 98 -14.13 -6.96 -3.17
N MET A 99 -13.82 -7.97 -3.97
CA MET A 99 -12.79 -7.85 -5.00
C MET A 99 -13.17 -6.83 -6.07
N GLU A 100 -14.44 -6.80 -6.48
CA GLU A 100 -14.93 -5.82 -7.45
C GLU A 100 -14.81 -4.38 -6.92
N TYR A 101 -15.11 -4.18 -5.64
CA TYR A 101 -14.94 -2.89 -4.98
C TYR A 101 -13.49 -2.41 -5.10
N TYR A 102 -12.53 -3.26 -4.76
CA TYR A 102 -11.11 -2.89 -4.82
C TYR A 102 -10.61 -2.73 -6.26
N ARG A 103 -11.13 -3.53 -7.19
CA ARG A 103 -10.82 -3.36 -8.61
C ARG A 103 -11.20 -1.95 -9.10
N ILE A 104 -12.41 -1.51 -8.77
CA ILE A 104 -12.91 -0.18 -9.14
C ILE A 104 -12.09 0.90 -8.46
N GLN A 105 -11.86 0.76 -7.16
CA GLN A 105 -11.11 1.73 -6.37
C GLN A 105 -9.69 1.94 -6.91
N LYS A 106 -9.04 0.87 -7.33
CA LYS A 106 -7.68 0.92 -7.89
C LYS A 106 -7.65 1.30 -9.36
N GLY A 107 -8.79 1.42 -10.01
CA GLY A 107 -8.86 1.77 -11.42
C GLY A 107 -8.35 0.67 -12.35
N VAL A 108 -8.44 -0.59 -11.94
CA VAL A 108 -8.04 -1.73 -12.78
C VAL A 108 -9.14 -2.02 -13.78
N PRO A 109 -8.88 -1.95 -15.10
CA PRO A 109 -9.90 -2.23 -16.10
C PRO A 109 -10.19 -3.73 -16.23
N GLY A 110 -11.45 -4.06 -16.59
CA GLY A 110 -11.83 -5.44 -16.90
C GLY A 110 -12.36 -6.21 -15.69
N LYS A 111 -13.66 -6.54 -15.71
CA LYS A 111 -14.28 -7.35 -14.64
C LYS A 111 -13.68 -8.75 -14.53
N GLU A 112 -13.16 -9.27 -15.63
CA GLU A 112 -12.51 -10.58 -15.68
C GLU A 112 -11.31 -10.69 -14.74
N LYS A 113 -10.75 -9.56 -14.32
CA LYS A 113 -9.63 -9.54 -13.37
C LYS A 113 -10.02 -10.10 -12.00
N VAL A 114 -11.27 -9.90 -11.58
CA VAL A 114 -11.76 -10.46 -10.32
C VAL A 114 -11.75 -11.99 -10.38
N GLU A 115 -12.30 -12.56 -11.45
CA GLU A 115 -12.27 -14.01 -11.64
C GLU A 115 -10.85 -14.54 -11.71
N GLU A 116 -10.00 -13.89 -12.47
CA GLU A 116 -8.58 -14.25 -12.61
C GLU A 116 -7.90 -14.33 -11.25
N MET A 117 -8.07 -13.30 -10.42
CA MET A 117 -7.45 -13.26 -9.09
C MET A 117 -8.02 -14.30 -8.13
N LEU A 118 -9.34 -14.50 -8.15
CA LEU A 118 -9.96 -15.49 -7.30
C LEU A 118 -9.55 -16.91 -7.67
N ARG A 119 -9.36 -17.18 -8.96
CA ARG A 119 -8.84 -18.47 -9.42
C ARG A 119 -7.38 -18.65 -9.04
N MET A 120 -6.56 -17.60 -9.22
CA MET A 120 -5.15 -17.62 -8.86
C MET A 120 -4.94 -17.90 -7.38
N THR A 121 -5.78 -17.36 -6.51
CA THR A 121 -5.69 -17.55 -5.06
C THR A 121 -6.44 -18.78 -4.57
N GLY A 122 -7.12 -19.52 -5.46
CA GLY A 122 -7.79 -20.77 -5.12
C GLY A 122 -9.13 -20.62 -4.39
N ILE A 123 -9.74 -19.44 -4.43
CA ILE A 123 -11.00 -19.19 -3.71
C ILE A 123 -12.18 -18.87 -4.64
N TRP A 124 -12.06 -19.13 -5.93
CA TRP A 124 -13.14 -18.90 -6.89
C TRP A 124 -14.44 -19.58 -6.50
N GLU A 125 -14.37 -20.81 -5.99
CA GLU A 125 -15.53 -21.58 -5.56
C GLU A 125 -16.30 -20.90 -4.42
N LYS A 126 -15.63 -20.05 -3.64
CA LYS A 126 -16.21 -19.32 -2.51
C LYS A 126 -16.60 -17.89 -2.84
N ARG A 127 -16.64 -17.52 -4.12
CA ARG A 127 -16.88 -16.13 -4.53
C ARG A 127 -18.20 -15.53 -4.02
N LYS A 128 -19.19 -16.37 -3.77
CA LYS A 128 -20.49 -15.95 -3.27
C LYS A 128 -20.61 -15.95 -1.74
N CYS A 129 -19.59 -16.40 -1.04
CA CYS A 129 -19.56 -16.38 0.42
C CYS A 129 -19.34 -14.95 0.93
N ARG A 130 -19.79 -14.71 2.14
CA ARG A 130 -19.59 -13.43 2.86
C ARG A 130 -18.54 -13.57 3.95
#